data_8c5055869aff5d0d4b6c60079f417bfc
#
_entry.id   8c5055869aff5d0d4b6c60079f417bfc
#
_cell.length_a   1.000
_cell.length_b   1.000
_cell.length_c   1.000
_cell.angle_alpha   90.00
_cell.angle_beta   90.00
_cell.angle_gamma   90.00
#
_symmetry.space_group_name_H-M   'P 1'
#
loop_
_entity.id
_entity.type
_entity.pdbx_description
1 polymer ?
#
loop_
_entity_poly.entity_id
_entity_poly.type
_entity_poly.pdbx_seq_one_letter_code
_entity_poly.pdbx_strand_id
1 'polypeptide(L)'
;MLMAILALTACSDDNVSDLNLSGSCSITELALDNYDGAIDKTTRTITVRVPETYDISRMSVTKLSLSDGAKSNVNVNDQLNMSTPQAVHVTNGDVYLYWTIKAQRDEAKITSFKINDTYVGTINEDTKTIMVYVPASLDIKKLTPTIAYSENATISPASGIAADFTNPVTYTVKNNTASNTYTVTVKQINKPQALYVGLAQSMDELNIEEKTACNWMLQNIPNSLYASFTDIKNGSIDLSDCKVIWWHFHKDGGVDGKSNFEKAAPEALEAIPQLKDFYKNGGSFLFTRYATNMPGELGIAKNGGVPNNCWGKVEADAETCNGPWDFKLNGHTDHALYQNLVKGDDANCVYTTGTGYRITNSTAQWHIGSDWGGYADYAAWREATGGIDLGYGGDGAIVVWEFPAEGTSGKTLCIGSGCYDWYSVNENYTEKFHKNIAIMTANAFKYLTNK
;
A
#
# COMPACT_ATOMS: atom_id res chain seq x y z
N MET A 1 9.49 24.74 -44.81
CA MET A 1 10.39 23.71 -45.34
C MET A 1 11.47 24.41 -46.17
N LEU A 2 12.59 24.75 -45.55
CA LEU A 2 13.72 25.32 -46.25
C LEU A 2 14.98 24.66 -45.68
N MET A 3 15.55 23.80 -46.47
CA MET A 3 16.77 23.03 -46.20
C MET A 3 17.97 23.93 -46.50
N ALA A 4 18.65 24.40 -45.47
CA ALA A 4 19.90 25.15 -45.66
C ALA A 4 21.06 24.16 -45.75
N ILE A 5 21.60 23.99 -46.95
CA ILE A 5 22.85 23.27 -47.20
C ILE A 5 23.98 24.21 -46.81
N LEU A 6 24.66 23.95 -45.70
CA LEU A 6 25.94 24.58 -45.39
C LEU A 6 27.02 23.82 -46.16
N ALA A 7 27.54 24.46 -47.19
CA ALA A 7 28.78 24.03 -47.84
C ALA A 7 29.94 24.37 -46.89
N LEU A 8 30.57 23.37 -46.32
CA LEU A 8 31.85 23.50 -45.63
C LEU A 8 32.94 23.56 -46.71
N THR A 9 33.52 24.72 -46.88
CA THR A 9 34.77 24.85 -47.62
C THR A 9 35.87 24.20 -46.81
N ALA A 10 36.40 23.09 -47.33
CA ALA A 10 37.60 22.48 -46.80
C ALA A 10 38.77 23.42 -46.93
N CYS A 11 39.31 23.94 -45.84
CA CYS A 11 40.70 24.39 -45.81
C CYS A 11 41.58 23.15 -45.91
N SER A 12 42.36 23.05 -46.93
CA SER A 12 43.48 22.10 -47.04
C SER A 12 44.60 22.61 -46.14
N ASP A 13 44.63 22.26 -44.91
CA ASP A 13 45.84 22.23 -44.09
C ASP A 13 46.30 20.77 -44.01
N ASP A 14 47.52 20.54 -44.48
CA ASP A 14 48.25 19.28 -44.51
C ASP A 14 48.66 18.81 -43.08
N ASN A 15 47.79 18.94 -42.09
CA ASN A 15 47.92 18.30 -40.83
C ASN A 15 46.97 17.09 -40.82
N VAL A 16 47.40 15.99 -41.43
CA VAL A 16 46.83 14.67 -41.15
C VAL A 16 46.99 14.49 -39.64
N SER A 17 45.87 14.48 -38.90
CA SER A 17 45.92 14.14 -37.46
C SER A 17 46.45 12.73 -37.36
N ASP A 18 47.58 12.55 -36.65
CA ASP A 18 48.15 11.24 -36.33
C ASP A 18 47.26 10.39 -35.41
N LEU A 19 45.95 10.74 -35.31
CA LEU A 19 44.98 10.07 -34.48
C LEU A 19 44.71 8.65 -35.00
N ASN A 20 44.99 7.67 -34.20
CA ASN A 20 44.62 6.30 -34.48
C ASN A 20 43.17 6.00 -34.01
N LEU A 21 42.22 6.19 -34.92
CA LEU A 21 40.79 5.98 -34.69
C LEU A 21 40.28 4.59 -35.07
N SER A 22 41.17 3.66 -35.44
CA SER A 22 40.81 2.31 -35.90
C SER A 22 40.57 1.31 -34.75
N GLY A 23 40.87 1.70 -33.53
CA GLY A 23 40.79 0.80 -32.34
C GLY A 23 39.36 0.48 -31.97
N SER A 24 39.08 -0.81 -31.70
CA SER A 24 37.82 -1.23 -31.09
C SER A 24 37.92 -1.17 -29.57
N CYS A 25 36.94 -0.56 -28.89
CA CYS A 25 36.88 -0.38 -27.46
C CYS A 25 35.73 -1.18 -26.86
N SER A 26 35.67 -2.51 -27.10
CA SER A 26 34.61 -3.37 -26.63
C SER A 26 35.04 -4.21 -25.44
N ILE A 27 34.14 -4.38 -24.48
CA ILE A 27 34.23 -5.45 -23.49
C ILE A 27 33.51 -6.67 -24.08
N THR A 28 34.19 -7.80 -24.16
CA THR A 28 33.68 -9.03 -24.78
C THR A 28 33.26 -10.06 -23.75
N GLU A 29 33.83 -10.00 -22.55
CA GLU A 29 33.46 -10.82 -21.41
C GLU A 29 33.70 -10.04 -20.12
N LEU A 30 32.83 -10.23 -19.16
CA LEU A 30 32.99 -9.74 -17.78
C LEU A 30 32.28 -10.70 -16.83
N ALA A 31 32.93 -11.02 -15.72
CA ALA A 31 32.29 -11.68 -14.59
C ALA A 31 32.68 -10.98 -13.29
N LEU A 32 31.74 -10.87 -12.38
CA LEU A 32 31.96 -10.42 -11.01
C LEU A 32 31.68 -11.59 -10.06
N ASP A 33 32.67 -11.92 -9.23
CA ASP A 33 32.68 -13.13 -8.42
C ASP A 33 32.37 -14.38 -9.29
N ASN A 34 31.25 -15.06 -9.04
CA ASN A 34 30.83 -16.24 -9.80
C ASN A 34 29.69 -15.95 -10.79
N TYR A 35 29.44 -14.67 -11.10
CA TYR A 35 28.32 -14.25 -11.93
C TYR A 35 28.78 -13.60 -13.24
N ASP A 36 28.41 -14.21 -14.36
CA ASP A 36 28.69 -13.68 -15.69
C ASP A 36 27.84 -12.44 -16.00
N GLY A 37 28.45 -11.45 -16.64
CA GLY A 37 27.78 -10.24 -17.09
C GLY A 37 27.12 -10.42 -18.46
N ALA A 38 25.84 -10.13 -18.56
CA ALA A 38 25.13 -10.00 -19.83
C ALA A 38 25.51 -8.68 -20.50
N ILE A 39 26.14 -8.74 -21.68
CA ILE A 39 26.71 -7.60 -22.39
C ILE A 39 25.76 -7.10 -23.45
N ASP A 40 25.29 -5.88 -23.32
CA ASP A 40 24.58 -5.12 -24.35
C ASP A 40 25.56 -4.15 -25.02
N LYS A 41 25.99 -4.49 -26.23
CA LYS A 41 26.92 -3.68 -27.00
C LYS A 41 26.32 -2.37 -27.55
N THR A 42 24.99 -2.34 -27.68
CA THR A 42 24.28 -1.15 -28.22
C THR A 42 24.25 -0.04 -27.18
N THR A 43 23.90 -0.37 -25.97
CA THR A 43 23.88 0.59 -24.85
C THR A 43 25.21 0.65 -24.10
N ARG A 44 26.16 -0.23 -24.41
CA ARG A 44 27.41 -0.44 -23.68
C ARG A 44 27.18 -0.65 -22.18
N THR A 45 26.19 -1.49 -21.88
CA THR A 45 25.81 -1.85 -20.51
C THR A 45 26.08 -3.32 -20.27
N ILE A 46 26.66 -3.63 -19.12
CA ILE A 46 26.88 -5.00 -18.66
C ILE A 46 26.04 -5.18 -17.40
N THR A 47 25.11 -6.13 -17.42
CA THR A 47 24.25 -6.45 -16.28
C THR A 47 24.71 -7.76 -15.66
N VAL A 48 25.17 -7.70 -14.41
CA VAL A 48 25.52 -8.88 -13.60
C VAL A 48 24.34 -9.19 -12.69
N ARG A 49 23.75 -10.38 -12.84
CA ARG A 49 22.59 -10.82 -12.05
C ARG A 49 23.05 -11.65 -10.87
N VAL A 50 22.53 -11.33 -9.70
CA VAL A 50 22.88 -11.97 -8.43
C VAL A 50 21.63 -12.30 -7.61
N PRO A 51 21.66 -13.27 -6.66
CA PRO A 51 20.56 -13.51 -5.73
C PRO A 51 20.22 -12.26 -4.92
N GLU A 52 18.96 -12.15 -4.49
CA GLU A 52 18.44 -10.98 -3.77
C GLU A 52 19.27 -10.58 -2.54
N THR A 53 19.73 -11.57 -1.80
CA THR A 53 20.49 -11.37 -0.54
C THR A 53 22.00 -11.24 -0.75
N TYR A 54 22.48 -11.30 -2.01
CA TYR A 54 23.90 -11.25 -2.29
C TYR A 54 24.49 -9.88 -1.95
N ASP A 55 25.67 -9.88 -1.27
CA ASP A 55 26.38 -8.65 -0.97
C ASP A 55 27.07 -8.10 -2.22
N ILE A 56 26.57 -7.00 -2.75
CA ILE A 56 27.10 -6.32 -3.94
C ILE A 56 28.01 -5.14 -3.60
N SER A 57 28.30 -4.91 -2.32
CA SER A 57 29.15 -3.78 -1.90
C SER A 57 30.64 -4.00 -2.21
N ARG A 58 31.06 -5.25 -2.46
CA ARG A 58 32.44 -5.66 -2.73
C ARG A 58 32.50 -6.88 -3.64
N MET A 59 32.28 -6.68 -4.95
CA MET A 59 32.36 -7.77 -5.92
C MET A 59 33.71 -7.73 -6.64
N SER A 60 34.37 -8.87 -6.75
CA SER A 60 35.67 -9.00 -7.42
C SER A 60 35.49 -9.25 -8.91
N VAL A 61 36.25 -8.55 -9.74
CA VAL A 61 36.32 -8.83 -11.18
C VAL A 61 37.07 -10.14 -11.38
N THR A 62 36.38 -11.21 -11.70
CA THR A 62 36.98 -12.55 -11.89
C THR A 62 37.31 -12.86 -13.34
N LYS A 63 36.65 -12.15 -14.27
CA LYS A 63 36.87 -12.28 -15.69
C LYS A 63 36.68 -10.91 -16.37
N LEU A 64 37.62 -10.58 -17.25
CA LEU A 64 37.51 -9.39 -18.11
C LEU A 64 38.27 -9.67 -19.41
N SER A 65 37.55 -9.64 -20.53
CA SER A 65 38.13 -9.74 -21.86
C SER A 65 37.73 -8.50 -22.67
N LEU A 66 38.70 -7.93 -23.35
CA LEU A 66 38.53 -6.74 -24.18
C LEU A 66 38.77 -7.07 -25.67
N SER A 67 38.38 -6.18 -26.55
CA SER A 67 38.82 -6.23 -27.96
C SER A 67 40.34 -6.12 -28.07
N ASP A 68 40.87 -6.68 -29.14
CA ASP A 68 42.33 -6.72 -29.38
C ASP A 68 42.97 -5.31 -29.31
N GLY A 69 44.04 -5.21 -28.52
CA GLY A 69 44.75 -3.95 -28.28
C GLY A 69 44.08 -2.97 -27.32
N ALA A 70 42.86 -3.25 -26.85
CA ALA A 70 42.16 -2.37 -25.91
C ALA A 70 42.70 -2.49 -24.48
N LYS A 71 42.56 -1.40 -23.70
CA LYS A 71 42.91 -1.31 -22.29
C LYS A 71 41.71 -0.77 -21.51
N SER A 72 41.61 -1.13 -20.24
CA SER A 72 40.54 -0.70 -19.35
C SER A 72 41.12 -0.13 -18.04
N ASN A 73 40.38 0.76 -17.38
CA ASN A 73 40.72 1.26 -16.08
C ASN A 73 40.31 0.26 -14.95
N VAL A 74 39.65 -0.84 -15.31
CA VAL A 74 39.30 -1.94 -14.40
C VAL A 74 40.07 -3.17 -14.85
N ASN A 75 40.57 -3.95 -13.88
CA ASN A 75 41.36 -5.14 -14.11
C ASN A 75 40.79 -6.35 -13.38
N VAL A 76 41.17 -7.53 -13.81
CA VAL A 76 40.92 -8.76 -13.04
C VAL A 76 41.52 -8.65 -11.63
N ASN A 77 40.77 -9.05 -10.63
CA ASN A 77 41.00 -8.94 -9.18
C ASN A 77 40.70 -7.56 -8.57
N ASP A 78 40.30 -6.55 -9.36
CA ASP A 78 39.78 -5.34 -8.78
C ASP A 78 38.45 -5.61 -8.03
N GLN A 79 38.20 -4.85 -6.98
CA GLN A 79 36.95 -4.92 -6.20
C GLN A 79 36.08 -3.70 -6.52
N LEU A 80 34.86 -3.97 -6.92
CA LEU A 80 33.89 -2.96 -7.29
C LEU A 80 32.74 -2.91 -6.27
N ASN A 81 32.36 -1.70 -5.87
CA ASN A 81 31.12 -1.49 -5.12
C ASN A 81 29.96 -1.35 -6.13
N MET A 82 29.19 -2.41 -6.26
CA MET A 82 28.07 -2.50 -7.19
C MET A 82 26.74 -2.00 -6.63
N SER A 83 26.75 -1.34 -5.46
CA SER A 83 25.55 -0.67 -4.91
C SER A 83 25.05 0.45 -5.82
N THR A 84 25.93 0.97 -6.69
CA THR A 84 25.61 1.89 -7.78
C THR A 84 26.29 1.41 -9.06
N PRO A 85 25.74 1.74 -10.25
CA PRO A 85 26.40 1.42 -11.51
C PRO A 85 27.82 1.98 -11.57
N GLN A 86 28.75 1.19 -12.09
CA GLN A 86 30.16 1.56 -12.23
C GLN A 86 30.49 1.86 -13.69
N ALA A 87 31.16 2.98 -13.91
CA ALA A 87 31.65 3.35 -15.23
C ALA A 87 33.02 2.74 -15.47
N VAL A 88 33.20 2.10 -16.63
CA VAL A 88 34.46 1.53 -17.09
C VAL A 88 34.90 2.25 -18.35
N HIS A 89 36.13 2.75 -18.34
CA HIS A 89 36.78 3.34 -19.49
C HIS A 89 37.52 2.28 -20.29
N VAL A 90 37.24 2.15 -21.56
CA VAL A 90 37.99 1.31 -22.48
C VAL A 90 38.63 2.19 -23.56
N THR A 91 39.94 2.05 -23.74
CA THR A 91 40.74 2.80 -24.68
C THR A 91 41.46 1.89 -25.66
N ASN A 92 41.61 2.31 -26.91
CA ASN A 92 42.39 1.63 -27.94
C ASN A 92 42.91 2.64 -28.98
N GLY A 93 44.20 2.92 -28.98
CA GLY A 93 44.73 4.08 -29.67
C GLY A 93 44.14 5.37 -29.09
N ASP A 94 43.65 6.23 -29.99
CA ASP A 94 43.00 7.49 -29.60
C ASP A 94 41.50 7.39 -29.44
N VAL A 95 40.93 6.16 -29.55
CA VAL A 95 39.53 5.88 -29.30
C VAL A 95 39.31 5.54 -27.85
N TYR A 96 38.28 6.10 -27.24
CA TYR A 96 37.82 5.70 -25.89
C TYR A 96 36.30 5.59 -25.83
N LEU A 97 35.81 4.62 -25.08
CA LEU A 97 34.39 4.44 -24.82
C LEU A 97 34.12 4.18 -23.34
N TYR A 98 32.95 4.63 -22.89
CA TYR A 98 32.45 4.33 -21.57
C TYR A 98 31.50 3.13 -21.64
N TRP A 99 31.71 2.18 -20.73
CA TRP A 99 30.84 1.09 -20.47
C TRP A 99 30.27 1.25 -19.06
N THR A 100 29.05 0.78 -18.84
CA THR A 100 28.43 0.79 -17.53
C THR A 100 28.23 -0.63 -17.05
N ILE A 101 28.80 -0.98 -15.89
CA ILE A 101 28.49 -2.23 -15.19
C ILE A 101 27.44 -1.94 -14.14
N LYS A 102 26.37 -2.74 -14.09
CA LYS A 102 25.35 -2.69 -13.05
C LYS A 102 25.11 -4.08 -12.48
N ALA A 103 24.96 -4.18 -11.17
CA ALA A 103 24.44 -5.38 -10.53
C ALA A 103 22.91 -5.28 -10.47
N GLN A 104 22.25 -6.38 -10.77
CA GLN A 104 20.80 -6.52 -10.63
C GLN A 104 20.52 -7.73 -9.76
N ARG A 105 19.83 -7.51 -8.64
CA ARG A 105 19.36 -8.60 -7.80
C ARG A 105 18.15 -9.26 -8.44
N ASP A 106 18.21 -10.59 -8.54
CA ASP A 106 17.07 -11.37 -8.99
C ASP A 106 16.15 -11.63 -7.79
N GLU A 107 14.93 -11.15 -7.86
CA GLU A 107 13.91 -11.43 -6.85
C GLU A 107 13.05 -12.60 -7.31
N ALA A 108 12.74 -13.51 -6.39
CA ALA A 108 11.84 -14.63 -6.61
C ALA A 108 10.75 -14.64 -5.52
N LYS A 109 9.90 -13.61 -5.51
CA LYS A 109 8.85 -13.40 -4.51
C LYS A 109 7.46 -13.56 -5.08
N ILE A 110 6.52 -14.03 -4.25
CA ILE A 110 5.10 -13.83 -4.48
C ILE A 110 4.74 -12.48 -3.85
N THR A 111 4.26 -11.54 -4.66
CA THR A 111 3.90 -10.18 -4.23
C THR A 111 2.40 -10.04 -3.92
N SER A 112 1.56 -10.92 -4.50
CA SER A 112 0.14 -11.02 -4.19
C SER A 112 -0.35 -12.44 -4.43
N PHE A 113 -1.21 -12.92 -3.56
CA PHE A 113 -1.89 -14.22 -3.70
C PHE A 113 -3.37 -14.03 -3.38
N LYS A 114 -4.25 -14.38 -4.32
CA LYS A 114 -5.70 -14.31 -4.13
C LYS A 114 -6.34 -15.62 -4.55
N ILE A 115 -7.41 -15.99 -3.89
CA ILE A 115 -8.28 -17.10 -4.29
C ILE A 115 -9.56 -16.52 -4.90
N ASN A 116 -9.92 -17.00 -6.09
CA ASN A 116 -11.09 -16.56 -6.86
C ASN A 116 -11.17 -15.01 -6.99
N ASP A 117 -10.02 -14.35 -7.07
CA ASP A 117 -9.82 -12.90 -7.12
C ASP A 117 -10.39 -12.11 -5.92
N THR A 118 -11.03 -12.78 -4.97
CA THR A 118 -11.74 -12.20 -3.83
C THR A 118 -10.97 -12.35 -2.50
N TYR A 119 -10.47 -13.55 -2.22
CA TYR A 119 -9.88 -13.84 -0.90
C TYR A 119 -8.37 -13.65 -0.93
N VAL A 120 -7.91 -12.62 -0.23
CA VAL A 120 -6.50 -12.20 -0.22
C VAL A 120 -5.69 -12.99 0.78
N GLY A 121 -4.51 -13.47 0.35
CA GLY A 121 -3.59 -14.18 1.20
C GLY A 121 -2.62 -13.26 1.94
N THR A 122 -2.43 -13.54 3.23
CA THR A 122 -1.37 -12.92 4.04
C THR A 122 -0.06 -13.62 3.76
N ILE A 123 0.92 -12.90 3.22
CA ILE A 123 2.24 -13.43 2.86
C ILE A 123 3.21 -13.16 4.00
N ASN A 124 3.85 -14.20 4.50
CA ASN A 124 4.98 -14.10 5.42
C ASN A 124 6.27 -14.42 4.66
N GLU A 125 7.06 -13.40 4.37
CA GLU A 125 8.31 -13.52 3.61
C GLU A 125 9.41 -14.27 4.37
N ASP A 126 9.44 -14.18 5.68
CA ASP A 126 10.47 -14.84 6.49
C ASP A 126 10.31 -16.37 6.49
N THR A 127 9.07 -16.83 6.61
CA THR A 127 8.75 -18.26 6.65
C THR A 127 8.32 -18.82 5.29
N LYS A 128 8.16 -17.96 4.28
CA LYS A 128 7.64 -18.32 2.95
C LYS A 128 6.30 -19.05 3.03
N THR A 129 5.40 -18.55 3.87
CA THR A 129 4.06 -19.07 4.05
C THR A 129 3.01 -18.06 3.62
N ILE A 130 1.90 -18.55 3.07
CA ILE A 130 0.75 -17.74 2.69
C ILE A 130 -0.49 -18.34 3.36
N MET A 131 -1.23 -17.52 4.12
CA MET A 131 -2.47 -17.91 4.75
C MET A 131 -3.64 -17.19 4.08
N VAL A 132 -4.65 -17.94 3.64
CA VAL A 132 -5.87 -17.39 3.06
C VAL A 132 -7.06 -17.83 3.92
N TYR A 133 -7.88 -16.89 4.36
CA TYR A 133 -9.13 -17.17 5.04
C TYR A 133 -10.29 -17.08 4.06
N VAL A 134 -11.17 -18.07 4.07
CA VAL A 134 -12.34 -18.14 3.19
C VAL A 134 -13.58 -18.55 4.00
N PRO A 135 -14.79 -18.18 3.53
CA PRO A 135 -16.02 -18.65 4.18
C PRO A 135 -16.11 -20.17 4.21
N ALA A 136 -16.70 -20.73 5.28
CA ALA A 136 -16.88 -22.18 5.41
C ALA A 136 -17.75 -22.80 4.32
N SER A 137 -18.59 -21.99 3.63
CA SER A 137 -19.43 -22.42 2.52
C SER A 137 -18.67 -22.60 1.19
N LEU A 138 -17.43 -22.08 1.09
CA LEU A 138 -16.64 -22.19 -0.14
C LEU A 138 -16.01 -23.58 -0.25
N ASP A 139 -16.22 -24.25 -1.39
CA ASP A 139 -15.57 -25.54 -1.68
C ASP A 139 -14.09 -25.32 -1.99
N ILE A 140 -13.21 -25.77 -1.08
CA ILE A 140 -11.75 -25.59 -1.20
C ILE A 140 -11.05 -26.63 -2.06
N LYS A 141 -11.78 -27.59 -2.63
CA LYS A 141 -11.20 -28.65 -3.49
C LYS A 141 -10.89 -28.19 -4.91
N LYS A 142 -11.45 -27.06 -5.31
CA LYS A 142 -11.25 -26.53 -6.67
C LYS A 142 -11.25 -24.99 -6.65
N LEU A 143 -10.17 -24.41 -6.10
CA LEU A 143 -10.01 -22.97 -6.05
C LEU A 143 -8.99 -22.50 -7.08
N THR A 144 -9.25 -21.35 -7.69
CA THR A 144 -8.37 -20.76 -8.70
C THR A 144 -7.57 -19.61 -8.08
N PRO A 145 -6.24 -19.78 -7.89
CA PRO A 145 -5.40 -18.71 -7.36
C PRO A 145 -4.98 -17.74 -8.47
N THR A 146 -5.08 -16.45 -8.20
CA THR A 146 -4.45 -15.38 -8.98
C THR A 146 -3.21 -14.92 -8.22
N ILE A 147 -2.04 -15.07 -8.85
CA ILE A 147 -0.76 -14.87 -8.20
C ILE A 147 0.05 -13.82 -8.95
N ALA A 148 0.41 -12.74 -8.29
CA ALA A 148 1.42 -11.81 -8.75
C ALA A 148 2.77 -12.16 -8.10
N TYR A 149 3.84 -12.04 -8.88
CA TYR A 149 5.20 -12.40 -8.46
C TYR A 149 6.23 -11.51 -9.16
N SER A 150 7.48 -11.58 -8.70
CA SER A 150 8.57 -10.75 -9.19
C SER A 150 8.67 -10.71 -10.71
N GLU A 151 8.99 -9.55 -11.25
CA GLU A 151 9.18 -9.34 -12.68
C GLU A 151 10.26 -10.27 -13.24
N ASN A 152 10.04 -10.80 -14.44
CA ASN A 152 10.89 -11.78 -15.13
C ASN A 152 11.03 -13.14 -14.41
N ALA A 153 10.29 -13.37 -13.33
CA ALA A 153 10.23 -14.67 -12.67
C ALA A 153 9.23 -15.62 -13.37
N THR A 154 9.31 -16.89 -13.05
CA THR A 154 8.32 -17.92 -13.39
C THR A 154 7.78 -18.52 -12.10
N ILE A 155 6.53 -19.02 -12.14
CA ILE A 155 5.91 -19.68 -10.99
C ILE A 155 5.36 -21.04 -11.37
N SER A 156 5.48 -22.01 -10.47
CA SER A 156 4.91 -23.35 -10.64
C SER A 156 4.30 -23.81 -9.30
N PRO A 157 3.03 -24.29 -9.28
CA PRO A 157 2.04 -24.25 -10.37
C PRO A 157 1.76 -22.85 -10.89
N ALA A 158 1.29 -22.74 -12.13
CA ALA A 158 1.03 -21.45 -12.75
C ALA A 158 -0.19 -20.74 -12.12
N SER A 159 -0.17 -19.40 -12.13
CA SER A 159 -1.33 -18.57 -11.77
C SER A 159 -2.53 -18.91 -12.65
N GLY A 160 -3.73 -18.91 -12.09
CA GLY A 160 -4.98 -19.22 -12.79
C GLY A 160 -5.28 -20.71 -12.95
N ILE A 161 -4.42 -21.61 -12.47
CA ILE A 161 -4.67 -23.05 -12.48
C ILE A 161 -5.36 -23.47 -11.19
N ALA A 162 -6.55 -24.08 -11.32
CA ALA A 162 -7.31 -24.56 -10.17
C ALA A 162 -6.56 -25.67 -9.41
N ALA A 163 -6.59 -25.59 -8.07
CA ALA A 163 -5.94 -26.55 -7.19
C ALA A 163 -6.86 -26.94 -6.02
N ASP A 164 -6.57 -28.10 -5.43
CA ASP A 164 -7.22 -28.60 -4.21
C ASP A 164 -6.41 -28.10 -2.98
N PHE A 165 -7.05 -27.27 -2.19
CA PHE A 165 -6.47 -26.68 -0.97
C PHE A 165 -6.93 -27.37 0.32
N THR A 166 -7.46 -28.60 0.23
CA THR A 166 -7.76 -29.42 1.42
C THR A 166 -6.50 -29.63 2.28
N ASN A 167 -5.33 -29.65 1.65
CA ASN A 167 -4.01 -29.63 2.27
C ASN A 167 -3.21 -28.44 1.75
N PRO A 168 -2.17 -27.99 2.48
CA PRO A 168 -1.30 -26.93 1.99
C PRO A 168 -0.70 -27.23 0.62
N VAL A 169 -0.69 -26.25 -0.27
CA VAL A 169 -0.16 -26.34 -1.64
C VAL A 169 1.10 -25.48 -1.74
N THR A 170 2.13 -26.02 -2.41
CA THR A 170 3.39 -25.30 -2.59
C THR A 170 3.48 -24.65 -3.96
N TYR A 171 3.98 -23.41 -3.98
CA TYR A 171 4.28 -22.65 -5.19
C TYR A 171 5.74 -22.25 -5.20
N THR A 172 6.46 -22.58 -6.27
CA THR A 172 7.86 -22.24 -6.43
C THR A 172 8.01 -21.11 -7.44
N VAL A 173 8.57 -20.00 -7.01
CA VAL A 173 8.96 -18.86 -7.87
C VAL A 173 10.43 -19.00 -8.21
N LYS A 174 10.80 -18.86 -9.49
CA LYS A 174 12.18 -18.89 -9.97
C LYS A 174 12.47 -17.67 -10.84
N ASN A 175 13.61 -17.04 -10.61
CA ASN A 175 14.11 -15.94 -11.42
C ASN A 175 15.63 -16.07 -11.53
N ASN A 176 16.12 -16.60 -12.64
CA ASN A 176 17.55 -16.86 -12.90
C ASN A 176 18.27 -17.52 -11.70
N THR A 177 18.97 -16.71 -10.90
CA THR A 177 19.79 -17.17 -9.76
C THR A 177 18.97 -17.39 -8.49
N ALA A 178 17.75 -16.84 -8.41
CA ALA A 178 16.90 -16.91 -7.22
C ALA A 178 15.81 -17.97 -7.34
N SER A 179 15.49 -18.65 -6.25
CA SER A 179 14.37 -19.61 -6.17
C SER A 179 13.82 -19.64 -4.75
N ASN A 180 12.52 -19.42 -4.61
CA ASN A 180 11.80 -19.52 -3.34
C ASN A 180 10.55 -20.38 -3.48
N THR A 181 10.25 -21.16 -2.45
CA THR A 181 9.04 -21.99 -2.39
C THR A 181 8.16 -21.51 -1.25
N TYR A 182 6.92 -21.18 -1.58
CA TYR A 182 5.90 -20.75 -0.63
C TYR A 182 4.93 -21.88 -0.36
N THR A 183 4.56 -22.05 0.91
CA THR A 183 3.49 -22.98 1.32
C THR A 183 2.21 -22.20 1.55
N VAL A 184 1.19 -22.47 0.76
CA VAL A 184 -0.13 -21.81 0.85
C VAL A 184 -1.10 -22.70 1.62
N THR A 185 -1.69 -22.16 2.67
CA THR A 185 -2.75 -22.78 3.47
C THR A 185 -4.04 -22.00 3.30
N VAL A 186 -5.11 -22.65 2.85
CA VAL A 186 -6.45 -22.07 2.84
C VAL A 186 -7.22 -22.59 4.04
N LYS A 187 -7.74 -21.66 4.87
CA LYS A 187 -8.50 -22.00 6.06
C LYS A 187 -9.94 -21.52 5.93
N GLN A 188 -10.87 -22.46 5.97
CA GLN A 188 -12.29 -22.14 6.01
C GLN A 188 -12.68 -21.61 7.40
N ILE A 189 -13.36 -20.46 7.43
CA ILE A 189 -13.88 -19.86 8.65
C ILE A 189 -15.28 -19.31 8.39
N ASN A 190 -16.13 -19.39 9.39
CA ASN A 190 -17.45 -18.75 9.41
C ASN A 190 -17.62 -17.79 10.59
N LYS A 191 -16.60 -17.72 11.45
CA LYS A 191 -16.53 -16.86 12.63
C LYS A 191 -15.24 -16.02 12.57
N PRO A 192 -15.22 -14.93 11.79
CA PRO A 192 -14.04 -14.08 11.73
C PRO A 192 -13.82 -13.37 13.06
N GLN A 193 -12.55 -13.07 13.40
CA GLN A 193 -12.22 -12.23 14.55
C GLN A 193 -12.26 -10.73 14.19
N ALA A 194 -12.13 -10.42 12.91
CA ALA A 194 -12.28 -9.07 12.39
C ALA A 194 -12.98 -9.11 11.03
N LEU A 195 -13.80 -8.11 10.74
CA LEU A 195 -14.58 -8.04 9.52
C LEU A 195 -14.41 -6.68 8.86
N TYR A 196 -14.01 -6.67 7.58
CA TYR A 196 -14.18 -5.50 6.73
C TYR A 196 -15.56 -5.57 6.10
N VAL A 197 -16.34 -4.50 6.21
CA VAL A 197 -17.68 -4.46 5.64
C VAL A 197 -17.79 -3.38 4.58
N GLY A 198 -18.55 -3.66 3.53
CA GLY A 198 -18.82 -2.72 2.45
C GLY A 198 -20.24 -2.80 1.92
N LEU A 199 -20.62 -1.83 1.08
CA LEU A 199 -21.92 -1.81 0.37
C LEU A 199 -21.92 -2.81 -0.79
N ALA A 200 -20.77 -3.00 -1.43
CA ALA A 200 -20.60 -3.92 -2.56
C ALA A 200 -20.85 -5.38 -2.14
N GLN A 201 -21.37 -6.21 -3.05
CA GLN A 201 -21.61 -7.62 -2.77
C GLN A 201 -20.30 -8.42 -2.72
N SER A 202 -19.27 -7.96 -3.40
CA SER A 202 -17.94 -8.55 -3.39
C SER A 202 -16.85 -7.48 -3.26
N MET A 203 -15.67 -7.88 -2.82
CA MET A 203 -14.51 -7.00 -2.72
C MET A 203 -14.09 -6.43 -4.09
N ASP A 204 -14.35 -7.15 -5.18
CA ASP A 204 -13.98 -6.68 -6.52
C ASP A 204 -14.82 -5.52 -7.02
N GLU A 205 -16.01 -5.36 -6.48
CA GLU A 205 -16.93 -4.25 -6.79
C GLU A 205 -16.68 -2.99 -5.94
N LEU A 206 -15.82 -3.08 -4.92
CA LEU A 206 -15.40 -1.92 -4.13
C LEU A 206 -14.67 -0.90 -5.02
N ASN A 207 -14.86 0.39 -4.76
CA ASN A 207 -14.01 1.41 -5.37
C ASN A 207 -12.55 1.23 -4.92
N ILE A 208 -11.63 1.89 -5.62
CA ILE A 208 -10.20 1.66 -5.40
C ILE A 208 -9.73 2.03 -3.99
N GLU A 209 -10.31 3.07 -3.41
CA GLU A 209 -10.00 3.53 -2.05
C GLU A 209 -10.40 2.47 -1.01
N GLU A 210 -11.65 2.02 -1.04
CA GLU A 210 -12.18 0.99 -0.15
C GLU A 210 -11.49 -0.36 -0.37
N LYS A 211 -11.20 -0.70 -1.64
CA LYS A 211 -10.50 -1.94 -2.00
C LYS A 211 -9.07 -1.97 -1.46
N THR A 212 -8.37 -0.83 -1.50
CA THR A 212 -7.02 -0.71 -0.96
C THR A 212 -7.01 -0.90 0.55
N ALA A 213 -7.93 -0.26 1.26
CA ALA A 213 -8.13 -0.43 2.70
C ALA A 213 -8.47 -1.89 3.07
N CYS A 214 -9.42 -2.50 2.36
CA CYS A 214 -9.83 -3.89 2.55
C CYS A 214 -8.66 -4.86 2.32
N ASN A 215 -7.93 -4.72 1.22
CA ASN A 215 -6.75 -5.53 0.93
C ASN A 215 -5.72 -5.47 2.05
N TRP A 216 -5.43 -4.25 2.54
CA TRP A 216 -4.51 -4.09 3.66
C TRP A 216 -5.00 -4.86 4.91
N MET A 217 -6.28 -4.73 5.26
CA MET A 217 -6.83 -5.45 6.42
C MET A 217 -6.68 -6.96 6.28
N LEU A 218 -7.08 -7.52 5.13
CA LEU A 218 -7.04 -8.96 4.90
C LEU A 218 -5.59 -9.50 4.89
N GLN A 219 -4.62 -8.68 4.54
CA GLN A 219 -3.19 -9.03 4.56
C GLN A 219 -2.55 -8.90 5.95
N ASN A 220 -3.04 -7.99 6.80
CA ASN A 220 -2.35 -7.62 8.04
C ASN A 220 -3.11 -8.04 9.32
N ILE A 221 -4.42 -8.29 9.23
CA ILE A 221 -5.23 -8.68 10.38
C ILE A 221 -5.63 -10.16 10.25
N PRO A 222 -5.06 -11.04 11.08
CA PRO A 222 -5.33 -12.47 11.01
C PRO A 222 -6.81 -12.79 11.26
N ASN A 223 -7.29 -13.87 10.65
CA ASN A 223 -8.67 -14.36 10.79
C ASN A 223 -9.72 -13.29 10.46
N SER A 224 -9.45 -12.52 9.41
CA SER A 224 -10.33 -11.48 8.91
C SER A 224 -11.00 -11.89 7.59
N LEU A 225 -12.18 -11.36 7.35
CA LEU A 225 -12.93 -11.54 6.10
C LEU A 225 -13.51 -10.21 5.61
N TYR A 226 -13.82 -10.16 4.31
CA TYR A 226 -14.76 -9.22 3.73
C TYR A 226 -16.18 -9.79 3.80
N ALA A 227 -17.16 -8.97 4.12
CA ALA A 227 -18.59 -9.25 3.94
C ALA A 227 -19.32 -7.99 3.49
N SER A 228 -20.41 -8.17 2.74
CA SER A 228 -21.33 -7.09 2.46
C SER A 228 -22.24 -6.82 3.66
N PHE A 229 -22.84 -5.62 3.73
CA PHE A 229 -23.90 -5.37 4.71
C PHE A 229 -25.09 -6.31 4.52
N THR A 230 -25.35 -6.74 3.29
CA THR A 230 -26.37 -7.75 2.99
C THR A 230 -26.07 -9.09 3.65
N ASP A 231 -24.79 -9.52 3.69
CA ASP A 231 -24.38 -10.75 4.38
C ASP A 231 -24.61 -10.66 5.90
N ILE A 232 -24.32 -9.49 6.49
CA ILE A 232 -24.58 -9.25 7.91
C ILE A 232 -26.09 -9.29 8.18
N LYS A 233 -26.88 -8.57 7.40
CA LYS A 233 -28.34 -8.54 7.50
C LYS A 233 -28.96 -9.94 7.44
N ASN A 234 -28.47 -10.76 6.52
CA ASN A 234 -28.97 -12.11 6.27
C ASN A 234 -28.42 -13.18 7.25
N GLY A 235 -27.47 -12.80 8.12
CA GLY A 235 -26.81 -13.73 9.04
C GLY A 235 -25.91 -14.76 8.34
N SER A 236 -25.41 -14.43 7.15
CA SER A 236 -24.49 -15.29 6.38
C SER A 236 -23.11 -15.41 7.03
N ILE A 237 -22.77 -14.45 7.89
CA ILE A 237 -21.52 -14.42 8.67
C ILE A 237 -21.85 -14.48 10.16
N ASP A 238 -21.24 -15.42 10.87
CA ASP A 238 -21.36 -15.54 12.32
C ASP A 238 -20.42 -14.56 13.03
N LEU A 239 -20.99 -13.53 13.64
CA LEU A 239 -20.25 -12.47 14.33
C LEU A 239 -19.90 -12.81 15.80
N SER A 240 -20.23 -14.01 16.30
CA SER A 240 -20.07 -14.35 17.73
C SER A 240 -18.61 -14.27 18.24
N ASP A 241 -17.64 -14.53 17.38
CA ASP A 241 -16.20 -14.42 17.71
C ASP A 241 -15.57 -13.12 17.20
N CYS A 242 -16.32 -12.32 16.44
CA CYS A 242 -15.84 -11.07 15.87
C CYS A 242 -15.61 -10.04 16.99
N LYS A 243 -14.46 -9.36 16.94
CA LYS A 243 -14.07 -8.32 17.90
C LYS A 243 -14.21 -6.93 17.33
N VAL A 244 -13.91 -6.78 16.04
CA VAL A 244 -13.90 -5.48 15.35
C VAL A 244 -14.52 -5.61 13.98
N ILE A 245 -15.47 -4.72 13.69
CA ILE A 245 -15.95 -4.46 12.32
C ILE A 245 -15.39 -3.13 11.88
N TRP A 246 -14.70 -3.14 10.72
CA TRP A 246 -14.21 -1.93 10.06
C TRP A 246 -15.01 -1.63 8.81
N TRP A 247 -15.55 -0.43 8.73
CA TRP A 247 -16.09 0.15 7.51
C TRP A 247 -15.33 1.41 7.14
N HIS A 248 -14.68 1.38 5.99
CA HIS A 248 -14.06 2.53 5.35
C HIS A 248 -14.95 2.94 4.19
N PHE A 249 -15.71 4.01 4.36
CA PHE A 249 -16.69 4.42 3.35
C PHE A 249 -16.20 5.64 2.58
N HIS A 250 -15.96 5.45 1.29
CA HIS A 250 -15.63 6.50 0.34
C HIS A 250 -16.68 6.58 -0.75
N LYS A 251 -17.10 7.80 -1.07
CA LYS A 251 -18.04 8.08 -2.15
C LYS A 251 -17.68 9.40 -2.81
N ASP A 252 -17.62 9.41 -4.13
CA ASP A 252 -17.41 10.61 -4.91
C ASP A 252 -18.51 11.65 -4.64
N GLY A 253 -18.09 12.90 -4.42
CA GLY A 253 -18.98 14.02 -4.19
C GLY A 253 -19.55 14.15 -2.77
N GLY A 254 -19.12 13.28 -1.84
CA GLY A 254 -19.48 13.37 -0.43
C GLY A 254 -20.88 12.87 -0.10
N VAL A 255 -21.22 12.95 1.19
CA VAL A 255 -22.51 12.51 1.77
C VAL A 255 -22.98 13.50 2.83
N ASP A 256 -22.90 14.78 2.54
CA ASP A 256 -23.19 15.84 3.51
C ASP A 256 -24.63 15.77 4.03
N GLY A 257 -24.75 15.68 5.36
CA GLY A 257 -26.00 15.55 6.08
C GLY A 257 -26.58 14.14 6.11
N LYS A 258 -27.35 13.86 7.18
CA LYS A 258 -27.95 12.56 7.48
C LYS A 258 -28.73 11.95 6.30
N SER A 259 -29.60 12.74 5.67
CA SER A 259 -30.45 12.26 4.56
C SER A 259 -29.64 11.85 3.32
N ASN A 260 -28.49 12.48 3.06
CA ASN A 260 -27.64 12.09 1.94
C ASN A 260 -26.83 10.83 2.27
N PHE A 261 -26.40 10.66 3.52
CA PHE A 261 -25.80 9.43 3.99
C PHE A 261 -26.78 8.25 3.90
N GLU A 262 -28.02 8.41 4.38
CA GLU A 262 -29.07 7.38 4.31
C GLU A 262 -29.34 6.92 2.86
N LYS A 263 -29.36 7.87 1.91
CA LYS A 263 -29.52 7.54 0.49
C LYS A 263 -28.28 6.87 -0.12
N ALA A 264 -27.09 7.16 0.40
CA ALA A 264 -25.85 6.64 -0.11
C ALA A 264 -25.53 5.24 0.40
N ALA A 265 -26.09 4.84 1.54
CA ALA A 265 -25.77 3.60 2.24
C ALA A 265 -27.01 2.85 2.79
N PRO A 266 -28.04 2.61 1.97
CA PRO A 266 -29.27 1.96 2.43
C PRO A 266 -29.03 0.55 2.96
N GLU A 267 -28.09 -0.22 2.38
CA GLU A 267 -27.75 -1.57 2.81
C GLU A 267 -27.14 -1.58 4.22
N ALA A 268 -26.36 -0.55 4.56
CA ALA A 268 -25.81 -0.40 5.91
C ALA A 268 -26.90 -0.14 6.95
N LEU A 269 -27.92 0.65 6.58
CA LEU A 269 -29.07 0.91 7.46
C LEU A 269 -29.92 -0.33 7.66
N GLU A 270 -30.07 -1.16 6.65
CA GLU A 270 -30.81 -2.43 6.75
C GLU A 270 -30.13 -3.44 7.69
N ALA A 271 -28.82 -3.35 7.89
CA ALA A 271 -28.05 -4.21 8.79
C ALA A 271 -27.97 -3.67 10.24
N ILE A 272 -28.58 -2.52 10.54
CA ILE A 272 -28.54 -1.90 11.89
C ILE A 272 -28.95 -2.85 13.03
N PRO A 273 -29.98 -3.69 12.93
CA PRO A 273 -30.34 -4.60 14.02
C PRO A 273 -29.18 -5.51 14.40
N GLN A 274 -28.53 -6.15 13.44
CA GLN A 274 -27.42 -7.09 13.66
C GLN A 274 -26.16 -6.36 14.17
N LEU A 275 -25.89 -5.15 13.66
CA LEU A 275 -24.78 -4.34 14.13
C LEU A 275 -24.99 -3.85 15.56
N LYS A 276 -26.22 -3.50 15.96
CA LYS A 276 -26.56 -3.15 17.34
C LYS A 276 -26.39 -4.33 18.28
N ASP A 277 -26.78 -5.52 17.86
CA ASP A 277 -26.60 -6.74 18.66
C ASP A 277 -25.10 -7.05 18.80
N PHE A 278 -24.33 -6.96 17.72
CA PHE A 278 -22.88 -7.09 17.78
C PHE A 278 -22.24 -6.12 18.78
N TYR A 279 -22.60 -4.84 18.71
CA TYR A 279 -22.09 -3.81 19.61
C TYR A 279 -22.43 -4.07 21.08
N LYS A 280 -23.69 -4.37 21.39
CA LYS A 280 -24.18 -4.67 22.74
C LYS A 280 -23.49 -5.87 23.35
N ASN A 281 -23.06 -6.83 22.53
CA ASN A 281 -22.36 -8.03 22.96
C ASN A 281 -20.82 -7.84 23.02
N GLY A 282 -20.34 -6.60 22.99
CA GLY A 282 -18.93 -6.25 23.19
C GLY A 282 -18.10 -6.18 21.91
N GLY A 283 -18.74 -6.24 20.74
CA GLY A 283 -18.10 -5.98 19.46
C GLY A 283 -17.80 -4.49 19.28
N SER A 284 -16.64 -4.17 18.74
CA SER A 284 -16.17 -2.80 18.55
C SER A 284 -16.22 -2.40 17.08
N PHE A 285 -16.30 -1.09 16.81
CA PHE A 285 -16.29 -0.54 15.48
C PHE A 285 -15.09 0.35 15.21
N LEU A 286 -14.53 0.23 14.00
CA LEU A 286 -13.70 1.22 13.38
C LEU A 286 -14.47 1.81 12.19
N PHE A 287 -14.88 3.07 12.29
CA PHE A 287 -15.53 3.78 11.20
C PHE A 287 -14.59 4.85 10.65
N THR A 288 -14.37 4.83 9.35
CA THR A 288 -13.44 5.76 8.72
C THR A 288 -14.07 6.47 7.54
N ARG A 289 -13.70 7.70 7.31
CA ARG A 289 -14.30 8.58 6.31
C ARG A 289 -15.79 8.80 6.57
N TYR A 290 -16.63 8.65 5.55
CA TYR A 290 -18.08 8.84 5.68
C TYR A 290 -18.77 7.78 6.53
N ALA A 291 -18.16 6.63 6.77
CA ALA A 291 -18.69 5.63 7.70
C ALA A 291 -18.84 6.17 9.13
N THR A 292 -18.16 7.26 9.47
CA THR A 292 -18.27 7.94 10.77
C THR A 292 -19.65 8.56 11.05
N ASN A 293 -20.58 8.49 10.11
CA ASN A 293 -22.00 8.78 10.33
C ASN A 293 -22.73 7.63 11.06
N MET A 294 -22.26 6.39 10.94
CA MET A 294 -22.94 5.21 11.53
C MET A 294 -23.15 5.25 13.04
N PRO A 295 -22.28 5.83 13.89
CA PRO A 295 -22.59 5.95 15.31
C PRO A 295 -23.90 6.66 15.63
N GLY A 296 -24.29 7.65 14.83
CA GLY A 296 -25.60 8.31 14.95
C GLY A 296 -26.76 7.37 14.62
N GLU A 297 -26.65 6.59 13.55
CA GLU A 297 -27.67 5.63 13.11
C GLU A 297 -27.79 4.43 14.07
N LEU A 298 -26.67 4.01 14.61
CA LEU A 298 -26.63 2.94 15.61
C LEU A 298 -27.10 3.39 17.00
N GLY A 299 -27.25 4.71 17.23
CA GLY A 299 -27.57 5.25 18.55
C GLY A 299 -26.41 5.16 19.56
N ILE A 300 -25.18 5.04 19.08
CA ILE A 300 -23.95 5.11 19.87
C ILE A 300 -23.68 6.58 20.21
N ALA A 301 -23.70 7.47 19.21
CA ALA A 301 -23.71 8.89 19.46
C ALA A 301 -25.05 9.32 20.05
N LYS A 302 -25.04 10.03 21.19
CA LYS A 302 -26.24 10.53 21.83
C LYS A 302 -27.03 11.45 20.84
N ASN A 303 -28.33 11.43 20.98
CA ASN A 303 -29.26 12.23 20.17
C ASN A 303 -29.19 11.95 18.65
N GLY A 304 -28.60 10.81 18.23
CA GLY A 304 -28.42 10.48 16.82
C GLY A 304 -27.48 11.43 16.09
N GLY A 305 -26.49 11.99 16.81
CA GLY A 305 -25.54 12.95 16.25
C GLY A 305 -24.69 12.36 15.14
N VAL A 306 -24.58 13.07 14.03
CA VAL A 306 -23.70 12.74 12.87
C VAL A 306 -22.79 13.92 12.57
N PRO A 307 -21.61 13.71 11.95
CA PRO A 307 -20.76 14.79 11.49
C PRO A 307 -21.53 15.85 10.71
N ASN A 308 -21.31 17.11 11.01
CA ASN A 308 -22.04 18.23 10.39
C ASN A 308 -21.37 18.79 9.13
N ASN A 309 -20.25 18.19 8.71
CA ASN A 309 -19.58 18.48 7.45
C ASN A 309 -19.00 17.19 6.88
N CYS A 310 -19.56 16.71 5.76
CA CYS A 310 -19.15 15.48 5.07
C CYS A 310 -19.04 15.74 3.57
N TRP A 311 -17.90 16.23 3.14
CA TRP A 311 -17.65 16.56 1.74
C TRP A 311 -16.38 15.88 1.21
N GLY A 312 -16.20 15.88 -0.09
CA GLY A 312 -15.00 15.36 -0.74
C GLY A 312 -15.05 15.62 -2.24
N LYS A 313 -13.97 15.30 -2.90
CA LYS A 313 -13.84 15.39 -4.35
C LYS A 313 -13.94 14.02 -4.98
N VAL A 314 -14.37 13.97 -6.23
CA VAL A 314 -14.24 12.80 -7.08
C VAL A 314 -12.77 12.54 -7.36
N GLU A 315 -12.39 11.29 -7.62
CA GLU A 315 -10.99 10.90 -7.83
C GLU A 315 -10.33 11.69 -8.97
N ALA A 316 -11.07 11.98 -10.04
CA ALA A 316 -10.58 12.81 -11.16
C ALA A 316 -10.17 14.23 -10.73
N ASP A 317 -10.80 14.76 -9.70
CA ASP A 317 -10.58 16.10 -9.14
C ASP A 317 -9.71 16.07 -7.87
N ALA A 318 -9.06 14.94 -7.57
CA ALA A 318 -8.21 14.79 -6.41
C ALA A 318 -7.13 15.88 -6.35
N GLU A 319 -6.91 16.42 -5.15
CA GLU A 319 -5.96 17.50 -4.90
C GLU A 319 -4.53 16.98 -4.79
N THR A 320 -3.57 17.76 -5.32
CA THR A 320 -2.14 17.50 -5.06
C THR A 320 -1.72 18.29 -3.84
N CYS A 321 -1.18 17.61 -2.84
CA CYS A 321 -0.69 18.24 -1.62
C CYS A 321 0.54 19.10 -1.92
N ASN A 322 0.50 20.38 -1.55
CA ASN A 322 1.61 21.31 -1.65
C ASN A 322 2.53 21.33 -0.40
N GLY A 323 2.18 20.52 0.61
CA GLY A 323 2.89 20.33 1.87
C GLY A 323 2.35 19.08 2.56
N PRO A 324 2.92 18.69 3.71
CA PRO A 324 2.37 17.58 4.47
C PRO A 324 0.96 17.93 4.96
N TRP A 325 0.05 16.98 4.82
CA TRP A 325 -1.26 17.07 5.44
C TRP A 325 -1.22 16.36 6.78
N ASP A 326 -1.83 17.00 7.76
CA ASP A 326 -1.82 16.57 9.13
C ASP A 326 -3.15 16.85 9.84
N PHE A 327 -3.24 16.33 11.04
CA PHE A 327 -4.19 16.80 12.05
C PHE A 327 -3.50 16.89 13.40
N LYS A 328 -4.01 17.77 14.25
CA LYS A 328 -3.41 18.09 15.56
C LYS A 328 -3.98 17.22 16.66
N LEU A 329 -3.17 16.88 17.65
CA LEU A 329 -3.53 16.00 18.76
C LEU A 329 -4.02 16.74 20.01
N ASN A 330 -3.60 17.99 20.20
CA ASN A 330 -4.03 18.88 21.29
C ASN A 330 -4.07 18.20 22.68
N GLY A 331 -3.00 17.46 23.02
CA GLY A 331 -2.85 16.80 24.30
C GLY A 331 -3.17 15.30 24.33
N HIS A 332 -3.59 14.70 23.20
CA HIS A 332 -3.89 13.27 23.09
C HIS A 332 -2.72 12.42 22.55
N THR A 333 -1.49 12.91 22.68
CA THR A 333 -0.26 12.25 22.15
C THR A 333 -0.05 10.84 22.68
N ASP A 334 -0.56 10.54 23.88
CA ASP A 334 -0.39 9.25 24.56
C ASP A 334 -1.47 8.22 24.17
N HIS A 335 -2.46 8.62 23.36
CA HIS A 335 -3.51 7.70 22.93
C HIS A 335 -2.90 6.54 22.13
N ALA A 336 -3.43 5.33 22.34
CA ALA A 336 -2.93 4.10 21.70
C ALA A 336 -2.88 4.19 20.16
N LEU A 337 -3.82 4.92 19.56
CA LEU A 337 -3.91 5.15 18.11
C LEU A 337 -2.63 5.76 17.53
N TYR A 338 -1.95 6.62 18.28
CA TYR A 338 -0.85 7.46 17.80
C TYR A 338 0.55 6.92 18.12
N GLN A 339 0.62 5.69 18.60
CA GLN A 339 1.90 5.09 18.95
C GLN A 339 2.70 4.64 17.72
N ASN A 340 4.02 4.81 17.78
CA ASN A 340 4.98 4.37 16.74
C ASN A 340 4.78 5.01 15.34
N LEU A 341 4.10 6.15 15.27
CA LEU A 341 3.97 6.89 14.02
C LEU A 341 5.30 7.51 13.60
N VAL A 342 5.47 7.64 12.29
CA VAL A 342 6.58 8.43 11.73
C VAL A 342 6.35 9.89 12.07
N LYS A 343 7.29 10.47 12.79
CA LYS A 343 7.22 11.86 13.24
C LYS A 343 7.60 12.83 12.13
N GLY A 344 6.86 13.94 12.06
CA GLY A 344 7.21 15.14 11.32
C GLY A 344 7.87 16.19 12.23
N ASP A 345 7.86 17.43 11.75
CA ASP A 345 8.53 18.55 12.45
C ASP A 345 7.75 19.00 13.71
N ASP A 346 6.43 18.84 13.73
CA ASP A 346 5.57 19.09 14.89
C ASP A 346 5.17 17.78 15.57
N ALA A 347 5.64 17.57 16.80
CA ALA A 347 5.32 16.39 17.59
C ALA A 347 3.84 16.32 18.02
N ASN A 348 3.11 17.43 17.95
CA ASN A 348 1.67 17.50 18.23
C ASN A 348 0.80 17.24 17.00
N CYS A 349 1.41 16.85 15.88
CA CYS A 349 0.71 16.55 14.63
C CYS A 349 0.92 15.11 14.20
N VAL A 350 -0.12 14.54 13.60
CA VAL A 350 -0.05 13.29 12.83
C VAL A 350 -0.03 13.65 11.36
N TYR A 351 1.09 13.37 10.71
CA TYR A 351 1.25 13.52 9.28
C TYR A 351 0.82 12.24 8.58
N THR A 352 0.01 12.33 7.53
CA THR A 352 -0.49 11.17 6.78
C THR A 352 -0.16 11.22 5.29
N THR A 353 0.07 12.42 4.75
CA THR A 353 0.46 12.60 3.35
C THR A 353 1.59 13.62 3.25
N GLY A 354 2.36 13.56 2.19
CA GLY A 354 3.43 14.52 1.91
C GLY A 354 3.17 15.33 0.64
N THR A 355 4.12 16.21 0.34
CA THR A 355 4.08 17.04 -0.86
C THR A 355 4.02 16.17 -2.12
N GLY A 356 3.10 16.47 -3.02
CA GLY A 356 2.92 15.77 -4.30
C GLY A 356 1.96 14.58 -4.23
N TYR A 357 1.50 14.17 -3.04
CA TYR A 357 0.48 13.14 -2.91
C TYR A 357 -0.89 13.67 -3.36
N ARG A 358 -1.62 12.86 -4.12
CA ARG A 358 -2.98 13.21 -4.55
C ARG A 358 -4.00 12.54 -3.65
N ILE A 359 -4.93 13.32 -3.12
CA ILE A 359 -5.99 12.89 -2.23
C ILE A 359 -7.36 13.38 -2.70
N THR A 360 -8.39 12.61 -2.42
CA THR A 360 -9.78 13.03 -2.65
C THR A 360 -10.29 13.95 -1.54
N ASN A 361 -9.55 14.08 -0.45
CA ASN A 361 -9.93 14.88 0.72
C ASN A 361 -11.35 14.59 1.21
N SER A 362 -11.79 13.34 1.16
CA SER A 362 -13.13 12.95 1.60
C SER A 362 -13.19 12.98 3.12
N THR A 363 -13.76 14.04 3.63
CA THR A 363 -13.79 14.41 5.04
C THR A 363 -15.18 14.21 5.63
N ALA A 364 -15.26 13.65 6.83
CA ALA A 364 -16.42 13.69 7.69
C ALA A 364 -15.98 14.21 9.06
N GLN A 365 -16.33 15.43 9.41
CA GLN A 365 -15.82 16.14 10.58
C GLN A 365 -16.91 16.89 11.33
N TRP A 366 -16.61 17.24 12.56
CA TRP A 366 -17.49 18.08 13.39
C TRP A 366 -16.93 19.48 13.48
N HIS A 367 -17.55 20.42 12.78
CA HIS A 367 -17.25 21.83 12.98
C HIS A 367 -17.72 22.30 14.34
N ILE A 368 -16.84 23.02 15.01
CA ILE A 368 -17.07 23.60 16.34
C ILE A 368 -17.13 25.13 16.15
N GLY A 369 -18.16 25.74 16.70
CA GLY A 369 -18.43 27.16 16.54
C GLY A 369 -19.73 27.43 15.77
N SER A 370 -19.99 28.70 15.48
CA SER A 370 -21.26 29.16 14.94
C SER A 370 -21.45 28.96 13.43
N ASP A 371 -20.37 28.70 12.69
CA ASP A 371 -20.39 28.79 11.21
C ASP A 371 -21.19 27.68 10.53
N TRP A 372 -21.23 26.48 11.15
CA TRP A 372 -21.88 25.30 10.56
C TRP A 372 -22.97 24.71 11.44
N GLY A 373 -23.59 25.54 12.29
CA GLY A 373 -24.71 25.11 13.12
C GLY A 373 -24.37 24.02 14.12
N GLY A 374 -23.13 23.99 14.55
CA GLY A 374 -22.59 22.91 15.35
C GLY A 374 -22.77 23.16 16.84
N TYR A 375 -21.65 23.16 17.52
CA TYR A 375 -21.55 23.23 18.97
C TYR A 375 -20.80 24.48 19.37
N ALA A 376 -21.17 25.10 20.49
CA ALA A 376 -20.51 26.32 20.97
C ALA A 376 -19.02 26.11 21.19
N ASP A 377 -18.65 24.96 21.71
CA ASP A 377 -17.28 24.53 21.97
C ASP A 377 -17.16 23.01 22.05
N TYR A 378 -15.96 22.48 22.27
CA TYR A 378 -15.70 21.04 22.39
C TYR A 378 -16.43 20.41 23.59
N ALA A 379 -16.65 21.14 24.69
CA ALA A 379 -17.36 20.63 25.86
C ALA A 379 -18.85 20.41 25.53
N ALA A 380 -19.46 21.35 24.83
CA ALA A 380 -20.84 21.21 24.34
C ALA A 380 -20.99 20.04 23.37
N TRP A 381 -19.98 19.79 22.50
CA TRP A 381 -19.98 18.66 21.61
C TRP A 381 -19.89 17.33 22.38
N ARG A 382 -18.98 17.22 23.38
CA ARG A 382 -18.85 16.01 24.24
C ARG A 382 -20.15 15.72 25.00
N GLU A 383 -20.76 16.73 25.57
CA GLU A 383 -22.03 16.58 26.28
C GLU A 383 -23.14 16.09 25.36
N ALA A 384 -23.26 16.69 24.20
CA ALA A 384 -24.33 16.40 23.25
C ALA A 384 -24.18 15.02 22.59
N THR A 385 -22.97 14.60 22.29
CA THR A 385 -22.70 13.36 21.52
C THR A 385 -22.27 12.19 22.41
N GLY A 386 -21.69 12.46 23.56
CA GLY A 386 -21.03 11.46 24.42
C GLY A 386 -19.66 11.03 23.90
N GLY A 387 -19.13 11.68 22.87
CA GLY A 387 -17.84 11.35 22.27
C GLY A 387 -16.65 11.95 23.02
N ILE A 388 -15.48 11.42 22.74
CA ILE A 388 -14.16 11.93 23.15
C ILE A 388 -13.42 12.36 21.90
N ASP A 389 -13.08 13.60 21.79
CA ASP A 389 -12.33 14.18 20.67
C ASP A 389 -10.83 13.87 20.80
N LEU A 390 -10.22 13.31 19.76
CA LEU A 390 -8.85 12.80 19.76
C LEU A 390 -7.93 13.48 18.75
N GLY A 391 -8.49 14.13 17.72
CA GLY A 391 -7.71 14.78 16.68
C GLY A 391 -8.50 15.89 15.99
N TYR A 392 -7.76 16.93 15.54
CA TYR A 392 -8.36 18.19 15.08
C TYR A 392 -7.75 18.64 13.76
N GLY A 393 -8.60 18.99 12.81
CA GLY A 393 -8.20 19.62 11.55
C GLY A 393 -7.54 21.00 11.78
N GLY A 394 -6.97 21.55 10.71
CA GLY A 394 -6.34 22.87 10.75
C GLY A 394 -7.30 24.00 11.08
N ASP A 395 -8.59 23.81 10.82
CA ASP A 395 -9.71 24.72 11.13
C ASP A 395 -10.28 24.52 12.55
N GLY A 396 -9.74 23.55 13.31
CA GLY A 396 -10.23 23.20 14.65
C GLY A 396 -11.40 22.23 14.65
N ALA A 397 -11.86 21.75 13.50
CA ALA A 397 -12.89 20.72 13.46
C ALA A 397 -12.38 19.39 14.06
N ILE A 398 -13.25 18.65 14.74
CA ILE A 398 -12.91 17.31 15.23
C ILE A 398 -12.91 16.35 14.04
N VAL A 399 -11.77 15.73 13.76
CA VAL A 399 -11.57 14.78 12.65
C VAL A 399 -11.26 13.35 13.12
N VAL A 400 -10.88 13.17 14.38
CA VAL A 400 -10.73 11.86 15.02
C VAL A 400 -11.42 11.90 16.39
N TRP A 401 -12.24 10.91 16.67
CA TRP A 401 -12.98 10.80 17.95
C TRP A 401 -13.32 9.36 18.27
N GLU A 402 -13.72 9.12 19.50
CA GLU A 402 -14.17 7.81 19.92
C GLU A 402 -15.41 7.88 20.80
N PHE A 403 -16.12 6.76 20.90
CA PHE A 403 -17.13 6.49 21.91
C PHE A 403 -16.62 5.33 22.75
N PRO A 404 -16.40 5.52 24.06
CA PRO A 404 -15.91 4.48 24.96
C PRO A 404 -16.95 3.37 25.15
N ALA A 405 -16.48 2.20 25.58
CA ALA A 405 -17.37 1.12 25.96
C ALA A 405 -18.25 1.52 27.14
N GLU A 406 -19.55 1.19 27.07
CA GLU A 406 -20.50 1.38 28.15
C GLU A 406 -21.15 0.03 28.53
N GLY A 407 -21.01 -0.38 29.77
CA GLY A 407 -21.53 -1.67 30.24
C GLY A 407 -20.90 -2.85 29.51
N THR A 408 -21.68 -3.59 28.72
CA THR A 408 -21.22 -4.74 27.93
C THR A 408 -20.89 -4.36 26.49
N SER A 409 -21.12 -3.10 26.06
CA SER A 409 -20.87 -2.68 24.69
C SER A 409 -19.39 -2.66 24.34
N GLY A 410 -19.09 -2.69 23.05
CA GLY A 410 -17.75 -2.43 22.55
C GLY A 410 -17.39 -0.94 22.52
N LYS A 411 -16.22 -0.64 21.99
CA LYS A 411 -15.74 0.72 21.70
C LYS A 411 -16.05 1.09 20.25
N THR A 412 -16.13 2.37 19.98
CA THR A 412 -16.22 2.85 18.59
C THR A 412 -15.17 3.93 18.36
N LEU A 413 -14.30 3.72 17.40
CA LEU A 413 -13.28 4.68 16.97
C LEU A 413 -13.65 5.21 15.59
N CYS A 414 -13.60 6.54 15.43
CA CYS A 414 -13.94 7.26 14.23
C CYS A 414 -12.75 8.07 13.71
N ILE A 415 -12.40 7.89 12.43
CA ILE A 415 -11.39 8.66 11.72
C ILE A 415 -12.03 9.27 10.48
N GLY A 416 -12.49 10.49 10.61
CA GLY A 416 -13.18 11.22 9.53
C GLY A 416 -12.26 12.18 8.77
N SER A 417 -10.97 12.21 9.09
CA SER A 417 -10.00 13.08 8.42
C SER A 417 -9.89 12.79 6.94
N GLY A 418 -9.94 13.82 6.11
CA GLY A 418 -9.68 13.74 4.68
C GLY A 418 -8.27 13.30 4.31
N CYS A 419 -7.33 13.42 5.26
CA CYS A 419 -5.98 12.91 5.10
C CYS A 419 -5.85 11.39 5.30
N TYR A 420 -6.90 10.70 5.71
CA TYR A 420 -6.89 9.24 5.88
C TYR A 420 -7.28 8.57 4.56
N ASP A 421 -6.41 8.73 3.55
CA ASP A 421 -6.60 8.31 2.16
C ASP A 421 -5.72 7.10 1.87
N TRP A 422 -6.33 5.97 1.52
CA TRP A 422 -5.61 4.70 1.31
C TRP A 422 -5.01 4.56 -0.07
N TYR A 423 -5.56 5.29 -1.04
CA TYR A 423 -5.14 5.19 -2.43
C TYR A 423 -4.65 6.51 -2.97
N SER A 424 -3.43 6.52 -3.50
CA SER A 424 -2.92 7.62 -4.30
C SER A 424 -2.94 7.27 -5.77
N VAL A 425 -3.45 8.15 -6.61
CA VAL A 425 -3.37 8.03 -8.08
C VAL A 425 -1.95 8.20 -8.62
N ASN A 426 -0.99 8.52 -7.78
CA ASN A 426 0.42 8.62 -8.14
C ASN A 426 1.16 7.33 -7.79
N GLU A 427 1.22 6.39 -8.73
CA GLU A 427 1.83 5.06 -8.56
C GLU A 427 3.32 5.08 -8.18
N ASN A 428 4.03 6.15 -8.50
CA ASN A 428 5.46 6.30 -8.19
C ASN A 428 5.71 7.04 -6.87
N TYR A 429 4.67 7.31 -6.12
CA TYR A 429 4.77 8.11 -4.92
C TYR A 429 5.25 7.26 -3.72
N THR A 430 6.45 7.58 -3.24
CA THR A 430 7.01 6.99 -2.01
C THR A 430 7.17 8.08 -0.97
N GLU A 431 6.16 8.25 -0.15
CA GLU A 431 6.16 9.26 0.89
C GLU A 431 6.22 8.63 2.28
N LYS A 432 7.11 9.17 3.12
CA LYS A 432 7.40 8.57 4.44
C LYS A 432 6.21 8.59 5.40
N PHE A 433 5.29 9.55 5.26
CA PHE A 433 4.16 9.73 6.18
C PHE A 433 2.94 8.89 5.82
N HIS A 434 2.75 8.51 4.56
CA HIS A 434 1.58 7.73 4.15
C HIS A 434 1.46 6.39 4.90
N LYS A 435 2.59 5.80 5.27
CA LYS A 435 2.59 4.58 6.11
C LYS A 435 1.96 4.77 7.50
N ASN A 436 1.80 6.02 7.98
CA ASN A 436 1.12 6.29 9.23
C ASN A 436 -0.36 5.88 9.18
N ILE A 437 -0.99 5.88 8.02
CA ILE A 437 -2.36 5.38 7.85
C ILE A 437 -2.44 3.90 8.24
N ALA A 438 -1.54 3.08 7.70
CA ALA A 438 -1.46 1.65 8.04
C ALA A 438 -1.09 1.42 9.52
N ILE A 439 -0.14 2.21 10.07
CA ILE A 439 0.25 2.11 11.48
C ILE A 439 -0.93 2.47 12.39
N MET A 440 -1.62 3.59 12.12
CA MET A 440 -2.81 3.99 12.88
C MET A 440 -3.91 2.94 12.82
N THR A 441 -4.14 2.37 11.65
CA THR A 441 -5.16 1.32 11.49
C THR A 441 -4.81 0.08 12.30
N ALA A 442 -3.54 -0.37 12.26
CA ALA A 442 -3.07 -1.49 13.09
C ALA A 442 -3.22 -1.19 14.59
N ASN A 443 -2.87 0.03 15.01
CA ASN A 443 -3.06 0.49 16.38
C ASN A 443 -4.55 0.53 16.77
N ALA A 444 -5.43 0.98 15.87
CA ALA A 444 -6.88 0.99 16.08
C ALA A 444 -7.41 -0.43 16.34
N PHE A 445 -7.04 -1.41 15.50
CA PHE A 445 -7.42 -2.81 15.73
C PHE A 445 -6.93 -3.32 17.07
N LYS A 446 -5.66 -3.06 17.42
CA LYS A 446 -5.10 -3.46 18.70
C LYS A 446 -5.85 -2.80 19.88
N TYR A 447 -6.18 -1.53 19.77
CA TYR A 447 -6.91 -0.78 20.79
C TYR A 447 -8.35 -1.28 20.96
N LEU A 448 -9.04 -1.55 19.86
CA LEU A 448 -10.44 -1.97 19.83
C LEU A 448 -10.63 -3.44 20.26
N THR A 449 -9.63 -4.30 20.09
CA THR A 449 -9.65 -5.70 20.53
C THR A 449 -9.30 -5.88 22.00
N ASN A 450 -8.62 -4.92 22.62
CA ASN A 450 -8.28 -4.96 24.03
C ASN A 450 -9.47 -4.40 24.86
N LYS A 451 -9.99 -5.23 25.77
CA LYS A 451 -11.04 -4.83 26.71
C LYS A 451 -10.52 -3.85 27.76
#